data_ed3a38a20f63cc76ba6625a58f79ed66
#
_entry.id   ed3a38a20f63cc76ba6625a58f79ed66
#
_cell.length_a   1.000
_cell.length_b   1.000
_cell.length_c   1.000
_cell.angle_alpha   90.00
_cell.angle_beta   90.00
_cell.angle_gamma   90.00
#
_symmetry.space_group_name_H-M   'P 1'
#
loop_
_entity.id
_entity.type
_entity.pdbx_description
1 polymer ?
#
loop_
_entity_poly.entity_id
_entity_poly.type
_entity_poly.pdbx_seq_one_letter_code
_entity_poly.pdbx_strand_id
1 'polypeptide(L)'
;MKQGYSETEGKCYPLFFACKNDSLDVRIDGREQMKAKGELGLQGFLSFLFLAAGWYLMQYFCAYVVLSGSMEPEIPTGSVVVVDGRKKEWNPGDVITYRRGNMVVTHRIVEKSEEGYCTKGDANAEEDAGIVLEKQVIGNVIVALPWLGFGIVWLRQRGTLFFLAVGAVMLFTIRQLWHGRKIMQENKL
;
A
#
# COMPACT_ATOMS: atom_id res chain seq x y z
N MET A 1 -94.42 29.30 19.37
CA MET A 1 -93.79 30.33 20.30
C MET A 1 -92.39 29.94 20.54
N LYS A 2 -91.43 30.84 20.18
CA LYS A 2 -90.12 31.06 20.68
C LYS A 2 -89.11 29.89 20.64
N GLN A 3 -88.21 29.87 19.67
CA GLN A 3 -86.87 30.47 19.70
C GLN A 3 -86.00 29.96 20.83
N GLY A 4 -85.00 29.29 20.43
CA GLY A 4 -83.80 28.95 21.18
C GLY A 4 -82.65 28.73 20.21
N TYR A 5 -82.04 29.81 19.76
CA TYR A 5 -80.79 29.87 19.06
C TYR A 5 -79.69 29.57 20.06
N SER A 6 -78.85 28.61 19.82
CA SER A 6 -77.54 28.59 20.43
C SER A 6 -76.53 28.55 19.30
N GLU A 7 -75.95 29.73 19.10
CA GLU A 7 -74.72 29.89 18.32
C GLU A 7 -73.58 29.13 19.00
N THR A 8 -73.14 28.10 18.35
CA THR A 8 -71.79 27.58 18.57
C THR A 8 -70.99 27.97 17.38
N GLU A 9 -70.05 28.88 17.59
CA GLU A 9 -69.08 29.37 16.63
C GLU A 9 -68.37 28.18 15.96
N GLY A 10 -68.84 27.83 14.80
CA GLY A 10 -68.10 26.97 13.90
C GLY A 10 -66.90 27.71 13.35
N LYS A 11 -65.77 27.60 14.01
CA LYS A 11 -64.52 27.93 13.38
C LYS A 11 -64.35 27.00 12.20
N CYS A 12 -64.72 27.46 11.04
CA CYS A 12 -64.25 26.90 9.77
C CYS A 12 -62.76 27.03 9.72
N TYR A 13 -62.07 25.99 10.14
CA TYR A 13 -60.71 25.81 9.70
C TYR A 13 -60.75 25.52 8.21
N PRO A 14 -60.13 26.35 7.37
CA PRO A 14 -60.03 26.00 5.98
C PRO A 14 -59.23 24.70 5.89
N LEU A 15 -59.90 23.66 5.49
CA LEU A 15 -59.31 22.42 5.00
C LEU A 15 -58.51 22.72 3.73
N PHE A 16 -57.54 23.60 3.87
CA PHE A 16 -56.50 23.83 2.90
C PHE A 16 -55.21 23.15 3.37
N PHE A 17 -55.32 21.98 3.96
CA PHE A 17 -54.30 21.03 3.76
C PHE A 17 -54.57 20.38 2.39
N ALA A 18 -54.38 21.19 1.35
CA ALA A 18 -53.86 20.62 0.14
C ALA A 18 -52.75 19.69 0.60
N CYS A 19 -52.97 18.39 0.48
CA CYS A 19 -51.86 17.51 0.25
C CYS A 19 -51.10 18.10 -0.94
N LYS A 20 -50.23 19.01 -0.64
CA LYS A 20 -49.12 19.29 -1.49
C LYS A 20 -48.39 17.96 -1.53
N ASN A 21 -48.77 17.19 -2.49
CA ASN A 21 -47.99 16.09 -3.00
C ASN A 21 -46.70 16.75 -3.51
N ASP A 22 -45.94 17.25 -2.57
CA ASP A 22 -44.50 17.34 -2.76
C ASP A 22 -44.05 15.89 -2.84
N SER A 23 -44.48 15.21 -3.91
CA SER A 23 -43.58 14.36 -4.63
C SER A 23 -42.42 15.32 -4.93
N LEU A 24 -41.54 15.50 -3.91
CA LEU A 24 -40.16 15.77 -4.11
C LEU A 24 -39.77 14.69 -5.10
N ASP A 25 -39.98 15.06 -6.35
CA ASP A 25 -39.33 14.43 -7.46
C ASP A 25 -37.87 14.61 -7.12
N VAL A 26 -37.36 13.74 -6.24
CA VAL A 26 -35.95 13.48 -6.07
C VAL A 26 -35.60 12.80 -7.37
N ARG A 27 -35.68 13.61 -8.42
CA ARG A 27 -35.01 13.40 -9.66
C ARG A 27 -33.55 13.45 -9.28
N ILE A 28 -33.10 12.38 -8.61
CA ILE A 28 -31.68 12.09 -8.45
C ILE A 28 -31.21 12.08 -9.89
N ASP A 29 -30.62 13.20 -10.26
CA ASP A 29 -30.20 13.44 -11.62
C ASP A 29 -29.36 12.23 -12.01
N GLY A 30 -29.80 11.46 -12.98
CA GLY A 30 -29.11 10.25 -13.41
C GLY A 30 -27.65 10.54 -13.81
N ARG A 31 -27.31 11.82 -14.00
CA ARG A 31 -25.95 12.33 -14.20
C ARG A 31 -25.10 12.25 -12.93
N GLU A 32 -25.65 12.52 -11.76
CA GLU A 32 -24.90 12.38 -10.49
C GLU A 32 -24.61 10.92 -10.17
N GLN A 33 -25.57 10.03 -10.42
CA GLN A 33 -25.33 8.58 -10.24
C GLN A 33 -24.35 8.03 -11.26
N MET A 34 -24.36 8.52 -12.50
CA MET A 34 -23.40 8.12 -13.50
C MET A 34 -22.00 8.66 -13.20
N LYS A 35 -21.89 9.89 -12.70
CA LYS A 35 -20.61 10.45 -12.22
C LYS A 35 -20.04 9.65 -11.06
N ALA A 36 -20.84 9.37 -10.04
CA ALA A 36 -20.42 8.58 -8.88
C ALA A 36 -19.97 7.15 -9.27
N LYS A 37 -20.65 6.52 -10.22
CA LYS A 37 -20.25 5.20 -10.76
C LYS A 37 -18.98 5.29 -11.59
N GLY A 38 -18.79 6.36 -12.37
CA GLY A 38 -17.58 6.60 -13.13
C GLY A 38 -16.36 6.86 -12.24
N GLU A 39 -16.52 7.66 -11.19
CA GLU A 39 -15.45 7.92 -10.23
C GLU A 39 -15.05 6.66 -9.46
N LEU A 40 -16.01 5.86 -9.03
CA LEU A 40 -15.75 4.59 -8.35
C LEU A 40 -15.04 3.59 -9.27
N GLY A 41 -15.42 3.55 -10.55
CA GLY A 41 -14.77 2.71 -11.57
C GLY A 41 -13.33 3.17 -11.84
N LEU A 42 -13.11 4.46 -11.99
CA LEU A 42 -11.78 5.03 -12.20
C LEU A 42 -10.86 4.78 -11.00
N GLN A 43 -11.37 4.97 -9.78
CA GLN A 43 -10.60 4.75 -8.56
C GLN A 43 -10.24 3.27 -8.38
N GLY A 44 -11.16 2.35 -8.69
CA GLY A 44 -10.89 0.92 -8.71
C GLY A 44 -9.83 0.53 -9.75
N PHE A 45 -9.91 1.11 -10.94
CA PHE A 45 -8.93 0.89 -12.01
C PHE A 45 -7.54 1.40 -11.64
N LEU A 46 -7.45 2.61 -11.08
CA LEU A 46 -6.18 3.18 -10.61
C LEU A 46 -5.56 2.34 -9.49
N SER A 47 -6.37 1.86 -8.54
CA SER A 47 -5.93 0.95 -7.48
C SER A 47 -5.40 -0.36 -8.05
N PHE A 48 -6.08 -0.92 -9.03
CA PHE A 48 -5.64 -2.14 -9.72
C PHE A 48 -4.31 -1.92 -10.45
N LEU A 49 -4.16 -0.82 -11.18
CA LEU A 49 -2.91 -0.46 -11.85
C LEU A 49 -1.76 -0.31 -10.85
N PHE A 50 -2.01 0.34 -9.72
CA PHE A 50 -1.01 0.52 -8.67
C PHE A 50 -0.55 -0.84 -8.09
N LEU A 51 -1.50 -1.73 -7.79
CA LEU A 51 -1.20 -3.07 -7.31
C LEU A 51 -0.46 -3.92 -8.36
N ALA A 52 -0.87 -3.84 -9.62
CA ALA A 52 -0.22 -4.55 -10.72
C ALA A 52 1.20 -4.03 -10.95
N ALA A 53 1.41 -2.72 -10.91
CA ALA A 53 2.74 -2.11 -11.01
C ALA A 53 3.63 -2.52 -9.82
N GLY A 54 3.09 -2.50 -8.59
CA GLY A 54 3.79 -2.97 -7.40
C GLY A 54 4.20 -4.44 -7.52
N TRP A 55 3.29 -5.28 -7.95
CA TRP A 55 3.57 -6.70 -8.20
C TRP A 55 4.66 -6.89 -9.26
N TYR A 56 4.57 -6.15 -10.38
CA TYR A 56 5.57 -6.20 -11.45
C TYR A 56 6.96 -5.78 -10.95
N LEU A 57 7.04 -4.69 -10.19
CA LEU A 57 8.30 -4.21 -9.61
C LEU A 57 8.91 -5.23 -8.64
N MET A 58 8.09 -5.88 -7.81
CA MET A 58 8.56 -6.91 -6.87
C MET A 58 9.22 -8.12 -7.55
N GLN A 59 8.97 -8.35 -8.82
CA GLN A 59 9.61 -9.45 -9.55
C GLN A 59 11.08 -9.17 -9.90
N TYR A 60 11.45 -7.91 -9.99
CA TYR A 60 12.79 -7.49 -10.42
C TYR A 60 13.65 -6.94 -9.29
N PHE A 61 13.02 -6.46 -8.24
CA PHE A 61 13.72 -5.84 -7.12
C PHE A 61 13.56 -6.68 -5.86
N CYS A 62 14.69 -7.08 -5.29
CA CYS A 62 14.71 -7.75 -4.00
C CYS A 62 15.22 -6.77 -2.94
N ALA A 63 14.65 -6.83 -1.75
CA ALA A 63 15.07 -6.04 -0.61
C ALA A 63 15.70 -6.94 0.45
N TYR A 64 16.89 -6.57 0.92
CA TYR A 64 17.61 -7.28 1.97
C TYR A 64 17.95 -6.33 3.12
N VAL A 65 17.89 -6.85 4.34
CA VAL A 65 18.33 -6.10 5.53
C VAL A 65 19.79 -6.43 5.79
N VAL A 66 20.61 -5.39 5.89
CA VAL A 66 22.04 -5.50 6.22
C VAL A 66 22.18 -5.67 7.73
N LEU A 67 22.74 -6.80 8.15
CA LEU A 67 22.87 -7.16 9.56
C LEU A 67 24.29 -6.99 10.11
N SER A 68 25.28 -6.72 9.26
CA SER A 68 26.68 -6.54 9.64
C SER A 68 27.20 -5.18 9.21
N GLY A 69 28.24 -4.71 9.86
CA GLY A 69 28.92 -3.44 9.54
C GLY A 69 30.00 -3.54 8.47
N SER A 70 30.10 -4.65 7.74
CA SER A 70 31.17 -4.87 6.74
C SER A 70 31.19 -3.83 5.60
N MET A 71 30.07 -3.14 5.35
CA MET A 71 29.93 -2.12 4.32
C MET A 71 29.89 -0.70 4.90
N GLU A 72 30.21 -0.52 6.18
CA GLU A 72 30.31 0.81 6.78
C GLU A 72 31.53 1.55 6.25
N PRO A 73 31.47 2.88 6.14
CA PRO A 73 30.35 3.75 6.50
C PRO A 73 29.26 3.89 5.42
N GLU A 74 29.48 3.38 4.21
CA GLU A 74 28.59 3.65 3.06
C GLU A 74 27.21 3.01 3.25
N ILE A 75 27.15 1.78 3.76
CA ILE A 75 25.90 1.07 4.07
C ILE A 75 25.93 0.70 5.56
N PRO A 76 25.32 1.52 6.43
CA PRO A 76 25.28 1.24 7.86
C PRO A 76 24.50 -0.02 8.20
N THR A 77 24.87 -0.66 9.29
CA THR A 77 24.12 -1.77 9.87
C THR A 77 22.64 -1.37 10.10
N GLY A 78 21.71 -2.26 9.78
CA GLY A 78 20.27 -1.98 9.86
C GLY A 78 19.70 -1.24 8.63
N SER A 79 20.49 -1.05 7.57
CA SER A 79 19.99 -0.55 6.29
C SER A 79 19.19 -1.62 5.56
N VAL A 80 18.27 -1.16 4.70
CA VAL A 80 17.64 -1.98 3.68
C VAL A 80 18.28 -1.66 2.35
N VAL A 81 18.84 -2.66 1.70
CA VAL A 81 19.38 -2.53 0.34
C VAL A 81 18.38 -3.06 -0.66
N VAL A 82 18.13 -2.28 -1.71
CA VAL A 82 17.32 -2.69 -2.86
C VAL A 82 18.26 -3.16 -3.95
N VAL A 83 18.04 -4.39 -4.40
CA VAL A 83 18.92 -5.10 -5.32
C VAL A 83 18.20 -5.29 -6.65
N ASP A 84 18.83 -4.86 -7.75
CA ASP A 84 18.35 -5.09 -9.12
C ASP A 84 18.99 -6.35 -9.71
N GLY A 85 18.19 -7.38 -9.92
CA GLY A 85 18.61 -8.65 -10.52
C GLY A 85 18.63 -8.66 -12.05
N ARG A 86 18.29 -7.56 -12.73
CA ARG A 86 18.24 -7.51 -14.21
C ARG A 86 19.61 -7.31 -14.85
N LYS A 87 20.52 -6.61 -14.14
CA LYS A 87 21.88 -6.39 -14.60
C LYS A 87 22.63 -7.72 -14.57
N LYS A 88 23.27 -8.08 -15.67
CA LYS A 88 24.02 -9.35 -15.80
C LYS A 88 25.52 -9.14 -15.82
N GLU A 89 26.00 -7.94 -15.98
CA GLU A 89 27.42 -7.64 -15.97
C GLU A 89 27.72 -6.61 -14.89
N TRP A 90 28.72 -6.91 -14.07
CA TRP A 90 29.18 -6.06 -12.99
C TRP A 90 30.64 -5.71 -13.19
N ASN A 91 31.03 -4.55 -12.73
CA ASN A 91 32.39 -4.01 -12.86
C ASN A 91 33.00 -3.76 -11.47
N PRO A 92 34.34 -3.68 -11.38
CA PRO A 92 34.99 -3.22 -10.17
C PRO A 92 34.40 -1.88 -9.69
N GLY A 93 34.13 -1.79 -8.40
CA GLY A 93 33.45 -0.68 -7.77
C GLY A 93 31.92 -0.90 -7.56
N ASP A 94 31.29 -1.78 -8.31
CA ASP A 94 29.85 -2.09 -8.09
C ASP A 94 29.68 -2.83 -6.75
N VAL A 95 28.61 -2.49 -6.01
CA VAL A 95 28.19 -3.20 -4.80
C VAL A 95 27.19 -4.27 -5.19
N ILE A 96 27.56 -5.52 -5.00
CA ILE A 96 26.72 -6.68 -5.37
C ILE A 96 26.24 -7.42 -4.13
N THR A 97 25.05 -7.98 -4.25
CA THR A 97 24.51 -8.92 -3.28
C THR A 97 24.58 -10.32 -3.90
N TYR A 98 25.19 -11.25 -3.21
CA TYR A 98 25.40 -12.60 -3.70
C TYR A 98 25.16 -13.66 -2.61
N ARG A 99 24.96 -14.88 -3.02
CA ARG A 99 24.74 -16.01 -2.13
C ARG A 99 26.03 -16.77 -1.89
N ARG A 100 26.37 -16.94 -0.62
CA ARG A 100 27.52 -17.75 -0.18
C ARG A 100 27.02 -18.86 0.75
N GLY A 101 26.85 -20.04 0.21
CA GLY A 101 26.18 -21.12 0.94
C GLY A 101 24.74 -20.74 1.30
N ASN A 102 24.43 -20.72 2.59
CA ASN A 102 23.12 -20.37 3.10
C ASN A 102 22.98 -18.88 3.47
N MET A 103 24.04 -18.10 3.31
CA MET A 103 24.04 -16.67 3.65
C MET A 103 23.94 -15.80 2.41
N VAL A 104 23.35 -14.63 2.57
CA VAL A 104 23.33 -13.57 1.59
C VAL A 104 24.32 -12.50 2.07
N VAL A 105 25.26 -12.14 1.22
CA VAL A 105 26.34 -11.20 1.50
C VAL A 105 26.24 -10.05 0.52
N THR A 106 26.52 -8.84 0.99
CA THR A 106 26.57 -7.63 0.15
C THR A 106 27.94 -7.01 0.32
N HIS A 107 28.75 -7.02 -0.73
CA HIS A 107 30.11 -6.47 -0.74
C HIS A 107 30.41 -5.79 -2.07
N ARG A 108 31.51 -5.06 -2.12
CA ARG A 108 31.99 -4.34 -3.30
C ARG A 108 32.90 -5.23 -4.13
N ILE A 109 32.76 -5.18 -5.45
CA ILE A 109 33.70 -5.84 -6.37
C ILE A 109 35.01 -5.02 -6.37
N VAL A 110 36.09 -5.69 -6.08
CA VAL A 110 37.45 -5.14 -6.15
C VAL A 110 38.06 -5.47 -7.50
N GLU A 111 37.93 -6.72 -7.95
CA GLU A 111 38.51 -7.20 -9.18
C GLU A 111 37.55 -8.13 -9.91
N LYS A 112 37.61 -8.10 -11.25
CA LYS A 112 36.89 -9.00 -12.14
C LYS A 112 37.90 -9.91 -12.83
N SER A 113 37.71 -11.22 -12.69
CA SER A 113 38.48 -12.26 -13.39
C SER A 113 37.60 -13.02 -14.38
N GLU A 114 38.22 -13.88 -15.19
CA GLU A 114 37.46 -14.77 -16.08
C GLU A 114 36.58 -15.78 -15.34
N GLU A 115 36.96 -16.14 -14.12
CA GLU A 115 36.25 -17.09 -13.28
C GLU A 115 35.12 -16.46 -12.44
N GLY A 116 35.14 -15.13 -12.24
CA GLY A 116 34.14 -14.40 -11.44
C GLY A 116 34.68 -13.13 -10.83
N TYR A 117 34.22 -12.81 -9.65
CA TYR A 117 34.44 -11.53 -8.99
C TYR A 117 35.15 -11.73 -7.64
N CYS A 118 36.21 -10.95 -7.40
CA CYS A 118 36.80 -10.77 -6.09
C CYS A 118 36.05 -9.64 -5.39
N THR A 119 35.58 -9.87 -4.15
CA THR A 119 34.76 -8.92 -3.40
C THR A 119 35.42 -8.58 -2.08
N LYS A 120 35.06 -7.40 -1.53
CA LYS A 120 35.53 -6.92 -0.24
C LYS A 120 34.46 -6.07 0.42
N GLY A 121 34.28 -6.21 1.72
CA GLY A 121 33.50 -5.28 2.50
C GLY A 121 34.25 -3.96 2.70
N ASP A 122 33.58 -2.83 2.59
CA ASP A 122 34.23 -1.51 2.67
C ASP A 122 34.93 -1.28 4.02
N ALA A 123 34.41 -1.86 5.10
CA ALA A 123 35.04 -1.80 6.43
C ALA A 123 36.03 -2.93 6.68
N ASN A 124 36.17 -3.90 5.80
CA ASN A 124 37.07 -5.03 6.00
C ASN A 124 38.51 -4.64 5.61
N ALA A 125 39.52 -5.16 6.34
CA ALA A 125 40.92 -4.97 5.97
C ALA A 125 41.31 -5.84 4.78
N GLU A 126 40.77 -7.05 4.70
CA GLU A 126 41.14 -8.06 3.70
C GLU A 126 39.99 -8.33 2.74
N GLU A 127 40.30 -8.85 1.58
CA GLU A 127 39.37 -9.31 0.59
C GLU A 127 38.65 -10.60 1.05
N ASP A 128 37.49 -10.86 0.49
CA ASP A 128 36.73 -12.07 0.80
C ASP A 128 37.48 -13.31 0.27
N ALA A 129 37.56 -14.36 1.07
CA ALA A 129 38.19 -15.60 0.65
C ALA A 129 37.38 -16.24 -0.49
N GLY A 130 38.02 -16.44 -1.66
CA GLY A 130 37.47 -17.10 -2.83
C GLY A 130 36.68 -16.19 -3.77
N ILE A 131 36.49 -16.68 -4.96
CA ILE A 131 35.85 -15.97 -6.08
C ILE A 131 34.34 -16.16 -6.04
N VAL A 132 33.61 -15.08 -6.24
CA VAL A 132 32.15 -15.07 -6.37
C VAL A 132 31.82 -15.37 -7.84
N LEU A 133 31.21 -16.52 -8.09
CA LEU A 133 30.77 -16.89 -9.43
C LEU A 133 29.55 -16.08 -9.86
N GLU A 134 29.42 -15.79 -11.15
CA GLU A 134 28.30 -15.02 -11.69
C GLU A 134 26.92 -15.59 -11.27
N LYS A 135 26.77 -16.90 -11.28
CA LYS A 135 25.53 -17.60 -10.85
C LYS A 135 25.18 -17.43 -9.38
N GLN A 136 26.11 -16.97 -8.55
CA GLN A 136 25.89 -16.72 -7.14
C GLN A 136 25.39 -15.28 -6.91
N VAL A 137 25.61 -14.39 -7.88
CA VAL A 137 25.19 -13.00 -7.77
C VAL A 137 23.67 -12.91 -7.93
N ILE A 138 23.04 -12.26 -6.95
CA ILE A 138 21.60 -12.01 -6.95
C ILE A 138 21.33 -10.72 -7.74
N GLY A 139 22.20 -9.73 -7.60
CA GLY A 139 22.11 -8.48 -8.33
C GLY A 139 22.96 -7.36 -7.72
N ASN A 140 22.79 -6.18 -8.30
CA ASN A 140 23.48 -4.96 -7.90
C ASN A 140 22.64 -4.14 -6.93
N VAL A 141 23.28 -3.58 -5.90
CA VAL A 141 22.63 -2.63 -5.00
C VAL A 141 22.44 -1.29 -5.72
N ILE A 142 21.21 -0.86 -5.86
CA ILE A 142 20.86 0.42 -6.50
C ILE A 142 20.56 1.52 -5.48
N VAL A 143 20.05 1.15 -4.31
CA VAL A 143 19.80 2.08 -3.22
C VAL A 143 19.94 1.39 -1.88
N ALA A 144 20.54 2.09 -0.93
CA ALA A 144 20.57 1.69 0.47
C ALA A 144 19.77 2.69 1.29
N LEU A 145 18.82 2.20 2.06
CA LEU A 145 17.95 2.99 2.93
C LEU A 145 18.35 2.73 4.37
N PRO A 146 19.12 3.65 4.99
CA PRO A 146 19.60 3.45 6.33
C PRO A 146 18.42 3.39 7.33
N TRP A 147 18.58 2.60 8.40
CA TRP A 147 17.69 2.52 9.57
C TRP A 147 16.33 1.85 9.31
N LEU A 148 15.90 1.74 8.07
CA LEU A 148 14.61 1.13 7.72
C LEU A 148 14.53 -0.35 8.10
N GLY A 149 15.66 -1.05 8.09
CA GLY A 149 15.76 -2.46 8.42
C GLY A 149 15.32 -2.76 9.84
N PHE A 150 15.63 -1.89 10.79
CA PHE A 150 15.17 -2.06 12.18
C PHE A 150 13.65 -2.06 12.29
N GLY A 151 12.98 -1.16 11.54
CA GLY A 151 11.52 -1.12 11.47
C GLY A 151 10.93 -2.38 10.87
N ILE A 152 11.53 -2.89 9.78
CA ILE A 152 11.07 -4.12 9.12
C ILE A 152 11.26 -5.34 10.01
N VAL A 153 12.41 -5.47 10.68
CA VAL A 153 12.67 -6.56 11.63
C VAL A 153 11.68 -6.50 12.79
N TRP A 154 11.45 -5.30 13.35
CA TRP A 154 10.47 -5.10 14.43
C TRP A 154 9.05 -5.46 13.98
N LEU A 155 8.65 -5.03 12.78
CA LEU A 155 7.34 -5.33 12.21
C LEU A 155 7.16 -6.83 11.94
N ARG A 156 8.21 -7.50 11.45
CA ARG A 156 8.20 -8.95 11.22
C ARG A 156 8.04 -9.74 12.51
N GLN A 157 8.67 -9.31 13.60
CA GLN A 157 8.50 -9.93 14.91
C GLN A 157 7.10 -9.73 15.48
N ARG A 158 6.42 -8.62 15.12
CA ARG A 158 5.06 -8.29 15.56
C ARG A 158 4.03 -8.32 14.42
N GLY A 159 4.36 -8.98 13.33
CA GLY A 159 3.55 -9.02 12.10
C GLY A 159 2.09 -9.41 12.32
N THR A 160 1.83 -10.30 13.27
CA THR A 160 0.46 -10.71 13.64
C THR A 160 -0.38 -9.50 14.09
N LEU A 161 0.18 -8.58 14.88
CA LEU A 161 -0.52 -7.37 15.34
C LEU A 161 -0.76 -6.40 14.19
N PHE A 162 0.17 -6.30 13.24
CA PHE A 162 0.00 -5.47 12.05
C PHE A 162 -1.14 -5.99 11.16
N PHE A 163 -1.17 -7.30 10.89
CA PHE A 163 -2.25 -7.89 10.09
C PHE A 163 -3.60 -7.78 10.80
N LEU A 164 -3.64 -7.90 12.13
CA LEU A 164 -4.86 -7.67 12.90
C LEU A 164 -5.33 -6.22 12.82
N ALA A 165 -4.41 -5.24 12.90
CA ALA A 165 -4.74 -3.83 12.77
C ALA A 165 -5.26 -3.49 11.37
N VAL A 166 -4.59 -3.97 10.31
CA VAL A 166 -5.04 -3.80 8.92
C VAL A 166 -6.41 -4.44 8.70
N GLY A 167 -6.60 -5.66 9.22
CA GLY A 167 -7.89 -6.36 9.18
C GLY A 167 -9.00 -5.58 9.90
N ALA A 168 -8.72 -5.02 11.07
CA ALA A 168 -9.68 -4.19 11.82
C ALA A 168 -10.07 -2.92 11.05
N VAL A 169 -9.10 -2.21 10.46
CA VAL A 169 -9.36 -1.04 9.62
C VAL A 169 -10.21 -1.42 8.40
N MET A 170 -9.88 -2.54 7.76
CA MET A 170 -10.63 -3.03 6.60
C MET A 170 -12.08 -3.40 6.96
N LEU A 171 -12.29 -4.08 8.08
CA LEU A 171 -13.63 -4.39 8.60
C LEU A 171 -14.40 -3.12 8.97
N PHE A 172 -13.74 -2.14 9.57
CA PHE A 172 -14.34 -0.86 9.92
C PHE A 172 -14.80 -0.11 8.66
N THR A 173 -13.97 -0.03 7.63
CA THR A 173 -14.32 0.62 6.35
C THR A 173 -15.46 -0.10 5.63
N ILE A 174 -15.46 -1.42 5.60
CA ILE A 174 -16.55 -2.23 5.03
C ILE A 174 -17.86 -1.95 5.80
N ARG A 175 -17.81 -1.92 7.13
CA ARG A 175 -18.97 -1.62 7.97
C ARG A 175 -19.54 -0.23 7.70
N GLN A 176 -18.69 0.79 7.52
CA GLN A 176 -19.09 2.15 7.18
C GLN A 176 -19.80 2.20 5.82
N LEU A 177 -19.27 1.50 4.83
CA LEU A 177 -19.87 1.41 3.50
C LEU A 177 -21.23 0.72 3.53
N TRP A 178 -21.39 -0.32 4.35
CA TRP A 178 -22.66 -1.02 4.53
C TRP A 178 -23.70 -0.15 5.24
N HIS A 179 -23.26 0.58 6.25
CA HIS A 179 -24.17 1.48 7.01
C HIS A 179 -24.68 2.62 6.13
N GLY A 180 -23.81 3.22 5.33
CA GLY A 180 -24.18 4.25 4.36
C GLY A 180 -25.18 3.76 3.30
N ARG A 181 -25.08 2.51 2.87
CA ARG A 181 -26.04 1.90 1.93
C ARG A 181 -27.43 1.69 2.55
N LYS A 182 -27.46 1.32 3.84
CA LYS A 182 -28.73 1.08 4.54
C LYS A 182 -29.54 2.36 4.71
N ILE A 183 -28.91 3.45 5.06
CA ILE A 183 -29.53 4.78 5.19
C ILE A 183 -30.11 5.26 3.85
N MET A 184 -29.43 5.00 2.75
CA MET A 184 -29.92 5.37 1.42
C MET A 184 -31.12 4.51 0.94
N GLN A 185 -31.32 3.31 1.51
CA GLN A 185 -32.49 2.48 1.20
C GLN A 185 -33.71 2.87 2.02
N GLU A 186 -33.54 3.27 3.28
CA GLU A 186 -34.63 3.74 4.14
C GLU A 186 -35.23 5.08 3.69
N ASN A 187 -34.44 5.96 3.08
CA ASN A 187 -34.92 7.22 2.52
C ASN A 187 -35.64 7.07 1.16
N LYS A 188 -35.81 5.85 0.63
CA LYS A 188 -36.54 5.56 -0.62
C LYS A 188 -37.94 5.02 -0.42
N LEU A 189 -38.37 4.80 0.82
CA LEU A 189 -39.74 4.40 1.21
C LEU A 189 -40.53 5.61 1.76
#